data_2d4941b385546fd2ada28feb0e0bf5c3
#
_entry.id   2d4941b385546fd2ada28feb0e0bf5c3
#
_cell.length_a   1.000
_cell.length_b   1.000
_cell.length_c   1.000
_cell.angle_alpha   90.00
_cell.angle_beta   90.00
_cell.angle_gamma   90.00
#
_symmetry.space_group_name_H-M   'P 1'
#
loop_
_entity.id
_entity.type
_entity.pdbx_description
1 polymer ?
#
loop_
_entity_poly.entity_id
_entity_poly.type
_entity_poly.pdbx_seq_one_letter_code
_entity_poly.pdbx_strand_id
1 'polypeptide(L)'
;TDRTPLDFARAAESAVKRGFTVLKCAPFDEVQRPNLTGTVLDTARPGIERVASIRKAVGDEVTILVDCHNRFEEFTAHLVAEQLEKLSIGWFEEPLEPNSESEELKRVLPLIAMPVAGGESGYGEAFFTSLLNHGELDIIMPDLKYCGGAAEAVAAGQSAVALGKGFSIHSPSGPISLLSSGHVTAAVDGAMFLEHAIDEVDWRPEIIQPAEQVENGQLLINRTPGLGSRLNLDLVSSKGDHLII
;
A
#
# COMPACT_ATOMS: atom_id res chain seq x y z
N THR A 1 -15.27 -12.51 -4.78
CA THR A 1 -14.83 -13.34 -3.61
C THR A 1 -15.58 -12.86 -2.39
N ASP A 2 -16.02 -13.76 -1.52
CA ASP A 2 -16.86 -13.43 -0.36
C ASP A 2 -16.08 -12.77 0.80
N ARG A 3 -14.82 -12.44 0.61
CA ARG A 3 -13.91 -11.83 1.61
C ARG A 3 -13.85 -12.62 2.93
N THR A 4 -13.95 -13.96 2.86
CA THR A 4 -13.80 -14.80 4.04
C THR A 4 -12.32 -14.91 4.47
N PRO A 5 -12.01 -15.27 5.72
CA PRO A 5 -10.64 -15.57 6.15
C PRO A 5 -9.92 -16.60 5.27
N LEU A 6 -10.67 -17.59 4.75
CA LEU A 6 -10.13 -18.60 3.84
C LEU A 6 -9.75 -18.05 2.47
N ASP A 7 -10.53 -17.09 1.94
CA ASP A 7 -10.21 -16.45 0.66
C ASP A 7 -8.91 -15.64 0.77
N PHE A 8 -8.73 -14.90 1.86
CA PHE A 8 -7.49 -14.17 2.13
C PHE A 8 -6.29 -15.13 2.26
N ALA A 9 -6.45 -16.23 2.98
CA ALA A 9 -5.39 -17.23 3.12
C ALA A 9 -4.99 -17.85 1.76
N ARG A 10 -5.97 -18.21 0.92
CA ARG A 10 -5.72 -18.79 -0.41
C ARG A 10 -5.03 -17.81 -1.36
N ALA A 11 -5.45 -16.54 -1.34
CA ALA A 11 -4.80 -15.49 -2.13
C ALA A 11 -3.35 -15.30 -1.69
N ALA A 12 -3.10 -15.26 -0.39
CA ALA A 12 -1.76 -15.16 0.18
C ALA A 12 -0.86 -16.35 -0.22
N GLU A 13 -1.35 -17.59 -0.10
CA GLU A 13 -0.61 -18.78 -0.55
C GLU A 13 -0.29 -18.73 -2.06
N SER A 14 -1.23 -18.24 -2.87
CA SER A 14 -1.02 -18.07 -4.32
C SER A 14 0.09 -17.06 -4.60
N ALA A 15 0.09 -15.93 -3.91
CA ALA A 15 1.12 -14.91 -4.06
C ALA A 15 2.51 -15.42 -3.63
N VAL A 16 2.60 -16.13 -2.50
CA VAL A 16 3.86 -16.75 -2.03
C VAL A 16 4.41 -17.77 -3.04
N LYS A 17 3.55 -18.59 -3.65
CA LYS A 17 3.95 -19.52 -4.71
C LYS A 17 4.52 -18.82 -5.95
N ARG A 18 4.18 -17.57 -6.18
CA ARG A 18 4.70 -16.68 -7.25
C ARG A 18 5.98 -15.94 -6.83
N GLY A 19 6.50 -16.21 -5.64
CA GLY A 19 7.75 -15.67 -5.12
C GLY A 19 7.62 -14.37 -4.33
N PHE A 20 6.42 -13.89 -4.04
CA PHE A 20 6.24 -12.72 -3.18
C PHE A 20 6.53 -13.07 -1.72
N THR A 21 7.35 -12.27 -1.06
CA THR A 21 7.72 -12.40 0.35
C THR A 21 7.10 -11.33 1.24
N VAL A 22 6.47 -10.34 0.64
CA VAL A 22 5.75 -9.25 1.30
C VAL A 22 4.35 -9.19 0.70
N LEU A 23 3.34 -9.22 1.54
CA LEU A 23 1.93 -9.22 1.14
C LEU A 23 1.21 -8.07 1.82
N LYS A 24 0.48 -7.25 1.05
CA LYS A 24 -0.43 -6.20 1.58
C LYS A 24 -1.87 -6.64 1.42
N CYS A 25 -2.70 -6.37 2.41
CA CYS A 25 -4.14 -6.62 2.35
C CYS A 25 -4.93 -5.49 3.02
N ALA A 26 -6.15 -5.25 2.51
CA ALA A 26 -7.14 -4.34 3.10
C ALA A 26 -8.24 -5.15 3.79
N PRO A 27 -8.05 -5.59 5.04
CA PRO A 27 -8.96 -6.53 5.69
C PRO A 27 -10.20 -5.88 6.32
N PHE A 28 -10.28 -4.53 6.37
CA PHE A 28 -11.27 -3.77 7.14
C PHE A 28 -12.25 -2.95 6.31
N ASP A 29 -12.39 -3.19 5.02
CA ASP A 29 -13.22 -2.36 4.12
C ASP A 29 -14.70 -2.25 4.51
N GLU A 30 -15.22 -3.20 5.28
CA GLU A 30 -16.59 -3.18 5.78
C GLU A 30 -16.78 -2.29 7.03
N VAL A 31 -15.69 -1.91 7.68
CA VAL A 31 -15.75 -1.04 8.88
C VAL A 31 -16.21 0.34 8.46
N GLN A 32 -17.26 0.83 9.10
CA GLN A 32 -17.86 2.14 8.82
C GLN A 32 -17.45 3.15 9.90
N ARG A 33 -17.23 4.39 9.49
CA ARG A 33 -17.07 5.53 10.41
C ARG A 33 -18.35 6.37 10.45
N PRO A 34 -18.73 6.93 11.60
CA PRO A 34 -18.14 6.71 12.92
C PRO A 34 -18.48 5.30 13.46
N ASN A 35 -17.58 4.73 14.26
CA ASN A 35 -17.76 3.39 14.86
C ASN A 35 -18.70 3.48 16.09
N LEU A 36 -19.96 3.83 15.86
CA LEU A 36 -20.92 4.20 16.93
C LEU A 36 -21.67 3.02 17.56
N THR A 37 -21.60 1.81 17.03
CA THR A 37 -22.41 0.67 17.49
C THR A 37 -21.58 -0.55 17.80
N GLY A 38 -21.78 -1.09 18.99
CA GLY A 38 -21.08 -2.28 19.44
C GLY A 38 -19.75 -1.98 20.11
N THR A 39 -19.03 -3.04 20.52
CA THR A 39 -17.64 -2.86 20.86
C THR A 39 -16.84 -2.73 19.56
N VAL A 40 -15.96 -1.78 19.50
CA VAL A 40 -15.05 -1.52 18.38
C VAL A 40 -14.37 -2.78 17.85
N LEU A 41 -13.94 -3.67 18.76
CA LEU A 41 -13.33 -4.95 18.39
C LEU A 41 -14.32 -5.90 17.70
N ASP A 42 -15.62 -5.78 17.92
CA ASP A 42 -16.60 -6.64 17.24
C ASP A 42 -16.73 -6.29 15.75
N THR A 43 -16.66 -5.00 15.40
CA THR A 43 -16.68 -4.57 14.00
C THR A 43 -15.37 -4.86 13.27
N ALA A 44 -14.22 -4.79 13.95
CA ALA A 44 -12.91 -5.09 13.40
C ALA A 44 -12.57 -6.59 13.40
N ARG A 45 -13.27 -7.42 14.17
CA ARG A 45 -13.00 -8.87 14.34
C ARG A 45 -12.87 -9.62 13.01
N PRO A 46 -13.78 -9.47 12.02
CA PRO A 46 -13.64 -10.17 10.74
C PRO A 46 -12.33 -9.83 10.02
N GLY A 47 -11.88 -8.58 10.08
CA GLY A 47 -10.60 -8.15 9.52
C GLY A 47 -9.40 -8.78 10.24
N ILE A 48 -9.42 -8.80 11.58
CA ILE A 48 -8.38 -9.44 12.39
C ILE A 48 -8.30 -10.93 12.07
N GLU A 49 -9.44 -11.62 11.95
CA GLU A 49 -9.51 -13.04 11.58
C GLU A 49 -8.95 -13.32 10.18
N ARG A 50 -9.15 -12.41 9.22
CA ARG A 50 -8.52 -12.47 7.87
C ARG A 50 -7.00 -12.42 7.96
N VAL A 51 -6.45 -11.46 8.71
CA VAL A 51 -5.00 -11.33 8.91
C VAL A 51 -4.43 -12.56 9.63
N ALA A 52 -5.11 -13.05 10.66
CA ALA A 52 -4.71 -14.27 11.37
C ALA A 52 -4.71 -15.51 10.44
N SER A 53 -5.68 -15.58 9.52
CA SER A 53 -5.77 -16.66 8.53
C SER A 53 -4.63 -16.59 7.51
N ILE A 54 -4.25 -15.38 7.04
CA ILE A 54 -3.05 -15.17 6.21
C ILE A 54 -1.82 -15.67 6.96
N ARG A 55 -1.56 -15.16 8.17
CA ARG A 55 -0.37 -15.51 8.97
C ARG A 55 -0.25 -17.03 9.17
N LYS A 56 -1.36 -17.67 9.49
CA LYS A 56 -1.40 -19.14 9.62
C LYS A 56 -1.05 -19.88 8.34
N ALA A 57 -1.46 -19.35 7.19
CA ALA A 57 -1.25 -19.97 5.89
C ALA A 57 0.19 -19.80 5.35
N VAL A 58 0.79 -18.61 5.55
CA VAL A 58 2.09 -18.28 4.96
C VAL A 58 3.28 -18.42 5.92
N GLY A 59 3.04 -18.64 7.22
CA GLY A 59 4.11 -18.75 8.23
C GLY A 59 4.75 -17.39 8.57
N ASP A 60 5.83 -17.42 9.37
CA ASP A 60 6.42 -16.23 9.98
C ASP A 60 7.45 -15.52 9.08
N GLU A 61 7.94 -16.19 8.04
CA GLU A 61 8.94 -15.64 7.10
C GLU A 61 8.36 -14.64 6.11
N VAL A 62 7.05 -14.61 5.93
CA VAL A 62 6.36 -13.68 5.02
C VAL A 62 5.94 -12.43 5.79
N THR A 63 6.34 -11.27 5.29
CA THR A 63 5.89 -9.98 5.84
C THR A 63 4.44 -9.69 5.42
N ILE A 64 3.57 -9.42 6.38
CA ILE A 64 2.19 -9.02 6.13
C ILE A 64 2.04 -7.54 6.45
N LEU A 65 1.50 -6.78 5.50
CA LEU A 65 1.20 -5.36 5.62
C LEU A 65 -0.31 -5.19 5.64
N VAL A 66 -0.82 -4.35 6.53
CA VAL A 66 -2.26 -4.18 6.73
C VAL A 66 -2.66 -2.75 6.43
N ASP A 67 -3.52 -2.58 5.42
CA ASP A 67 -4.08 -1.32 4.99
C ASP A 67 -5.50 -1.14 5.54
N CYS A 68 -5.76 0.01 6.13
CA CYS A 68 -7.02 0.31 6.81
C CYS A 68 -7.88 1.34 6.10
N HIS A 69 -7.39 2.00 5.05
CA HIS A 69 -8.16 3.00 4.30
C HIS A 69 -8.89 4.01 5.22
N ASN A 70 -8.24 4.48 6.28
CA ASN A 70 -8.79 5.45 7.24
C ASN A 70 -10.10 5.00 7.93
N ARG A 71 -10.28 3.67 8.16
CA ARG A 71 -11.54 3.12 8.70
C ARG A 71 -11.69 3.27 10.20
N PHE A 72 -10.64 3.69 10.92
CA PHE A 72 -10.67 3.75 12.38
C PHE A 72 -10.73 5.19 12.90
N GLU A 73 -11.07 5.31 14.16
CA GLU A 73 -10.92 6.49 14.99
C GLU A 73 -9.79 6.26 15.99
N GLU A 74 -9.30 7.30 16.64
CA GLU A 74 -8.14 7.26 17.54
C GLU A 74 -8.17 6.05 18.50
N PHE A 75 -9.24 5.91 19.25
CA PHE A 75 -9.38 4.81 20.22
C PHE A 75 -9.49 3.43 19.54
N THR A 76 -10.17 3.37 18.42
CA THR A 76 -10.37 2.13 17.65
C THR A 76 -9.07 1.65 17.03
N ALA A 77 -8.31 2.55 16.44
CA ALA A 77 -7.02 2.26 15.83
C ALA A 77 -6.06 1.60 16.83
N HIS A 78 -5.96 2.16 18.04
CA HIS A 78 -5.13 1.58 19.11
C HIS A 78 -5.55 0.16 19.47
N LEU A 79 -6.84 -0.09 19.72
CA LEU A 79 -7.32 -1.42 20.10
C LEU A 79 -7.12 -2.47 18.99
N VAL A 80 -7.25 -2.07 17.73
CA VAL A 80 -6.98 -2.95 16.59
C VAL A 80 -5.50 -3.23 16.46
N ALA A 81 -4.65 -2.20 16.63
CA ALA A 81 -3.21 -2.35 16.62
C ALA A 81 -2.73 -3.39 17.64
N GLU A 82 -3.24 -3.37 18.89
CA GLU A 82 -2.91 -4.37 19.91
C GLU A 82 -3.23 -5.83 19.49
N GLN A 83 -4.24 -6.03 18.64
CA GLN A 83 -4.53 -7.36 18.12
C GLN A 83 -3.62 -7.75 16.96
N LEU A 84 -3.29 -6.80 16.08
CA LEU A 84 -2.41 -7.02 14.94
C LEU A 84 -0.95 -7.23 15.35
N GLU A 85 -0.50 -6.62 16.44
CA GLU A 85 0.83 -6.86 17.03
C GLU A 85 1.08 -8.36 17.31
N LYS A 86 0.06 -9.06 17.79
CA LYS A 86 0.14 -10.50 18.06
C LYS A 86 0.32 -11.35 16.80
N LEU A 87 0.07 -10.76 15.64
CA LEU A 87 0.20 -11.37 14.32
C LEU A 87 1.50 -10.97 13.60
N SER A 88 2.38 -10.20 14.25
CA SER A 88 3.69 -9.78 13.74
C SER A 88 3.61 -9.16 12.35
N ILE A 89 2.71 -8.19 12.15
CA ILE A 89 2.59 -7.46 10.87
C ILE A 89 3.74 -6.48 10.68
N GLY A 90 4.10 -6.19 9.42
CA GLY A 90 5.22 -5.32 9.07
C GLY A 90 4.91 -3.84 9.20
N TRP A 91 3.70 -3.40 8.83
CA TRP A 91 3.19 -2.06 9.09
C TRP A 91 1.66 -2.00 9.15
N PHE A 92 1.17 -0.93 9.78
CA PHE A 92 -0.23 -0.57 9.87
C PHE A 92 -0.46 0.70 9.05
N GLU A 93 -1.09 0.54 7.87
CA GLU A 93 -1.26 1.61 6.89
C GLU A 93 -2.58 2.33 7.11
N GLU A 94 -2.50 3.65 7.14
CA GLU A 94 -3.64 4.56 7.27
C GLU A 94 -4.73 4.08 8.25
N PRO A 95 -4.38 3.80 9.52
CA PRO A 95 -5.43 3.55 10.51
C PRO A 95 -6.35 4.77 10.69
N LEU A 96 -5.77 5.97 10.61
CA LEU A 96 -6.42 7.28 10.50
C LEU A 96 -5.81 8.03 9.32
N GLU A 97 -6.56 9.04 8.83
CA GLU A 97 -6.10 9.86 7.72
C GLU A 97 -4.84 10.66 8.08
N PRO A 98 -3.73 10.47 7.34
CA PRO A 98 -2.52 11.25 7.57
C PRO A 98 -2.76 12.70 7.14
N ASN A 99 -2.63 13.60 8.11
CA ASN A 99 -2.83 15.02 7.90
C ASN A 99 -1.92 15.76 8.87
N SER A 100 -1.03 16.61 8.36
CA SER A 100 -0.07 17.36 9.17
C SER A 100 -0.68 18.25 10.26
N GLU A 101 -1.99 18.45 10.23
CA GLU A 101 -2.78 19.16 11.24
C GLU A 101 -3.50 18.19 12.20
N SER A 102 -3.42 16.87 11.97
CA SER A 102 -4.16 15.88 12.76
C SER A 102 -3.51 15.62 14.12
N GLU A 103 -4.07 16.22 15.15
CA GLU A 103 -3.69 15.88 16.53
C GLU A 103 -4.08 14.45 16.92
N GLU A 104 -5.03 13.82 16.23
CA GLU A 104 -5.47 12.44 16.49
C GLU A 104 -4.37 11.43 16.20
N LEU A 105 -3.74 11.56 15.04
CA LEU A 105 -2.65 10.67 14.65
C LEU A 105 -1.46 10.79 15.59
N LYS A 106 -1.09 12.02 15.99
CA LYS A 106 -0.02 12.28 16.97
C LYS A 106 -0.27 11.64 18.33
N ARG A 107 -1.54 11.56 18.76
CA ARG A 107 -1.89 10.93 20.04
C ARG A 107 -1.88 9.41 19.97
N VAL A 108 -2.26 8.82 18.84
CA VAL A 108 -2.39 7.38 18.73
C VAL A 108 -1.09 6.69 18.38
N LEU A 109 -0.21 7.32 17.59
CA LEU A 109 1.06 6.71 17.15
C LEU A 109 1.94 6.19 18.29
N PRO A 110 2.13 6.93 19.40
CA PRO A 110 2.94 6.41 20.51
C PRO A 110 2.38 5.16 21.19
N LEU A 111 1.11 4.82 20.88
CA LEU A 111 0.42 3.65 21.42
C LEU A 111 0.46 2.45 20.46
N ILE A 112 1.02 2.61 19.26
CA ILE A 112 1.14 1.58 18.23
C ILE A 112 2.60 1.14 18.17
N ALA A 113 2.88 -0.13 18.44
CA ALA A 113 4.25 -0.63 18.48
C ALA A 113 4.84 -0.98 17.11
N MET A 114 3.97 -1.22 16.11
CA MET A 114 4.43 -1.47 14.75
C MET A 114 4.58 -0.17 13.94
N PRO A 115 5.39 -0.14 12.87
CA PRO A 115 5.49 1.02 12.00
C PRO A 115 4.14 1.44 11.42
N VAL A 116 3.88 2.74 11.37
CA VAL A 116 2.67 3.31 10.74
C VAL A 116 3.05 3.93 9.40
N ALA A 117 2.35 3.51 8.35
CA ALA A 117 2.55 3.95 6.98
C ALA A 117 1.34 4.75 6.46
N GLY A 118 1.54 5.59 5.43
CA GLY A 118 0.43 6.29 4.78
C GLY A 118 0.84 7.49 3.96
N GLY A 119 -0.15 8.30 3.57
CA GLY A 119 0.03 9.51 2.78
C GLY A 119 -0.23 9.32 1.29
N GLU A 120 -0.95 8.28 0.89
CA GLU A 120 -1.23 7.95 -0.52
C GLU A 120 -1.96 9.06 -1.28
N SER A 121 -2.77 9.86 -0.58
CA SER A 121 -3.51 10.99 -1.15
C SER A 121 -2.73 12.32 -1.12
N GLY A 122 -1.49 12.32 -0.62
CA GLY A 122 -0.67 13.51 -0.43
C GLY A 122 -0.15 14.13 -1.73
N TYR A 123 0.07 15.45 -1.70
CA TYR A 123 0.59 16.20 -2.83
C TYR A 123 1.82 17.03 -2.45
N GLY A 124 2.88 16.90 -3.25
CA GLY A 124 4.12 17.66 -3.11
C GLY A 124 5.05 17.17 -1.99
N GLU A 125 6.35 17.32 -2.20
CA GLU A 125 7.39 16.92 -1.25
C GLU A 125 7.18 17.54 0.14
N ALA A 126 6.75 18.81 0.20
CA ALA A 126 6.52 19.53 1.45
C ALA A 126 5.46 18.88 2.34
N PHE A 127 4.41 18.28 1.76
CA PHE A 127 3.39 17.54 2.50
C PHE A 127 4.01 16.34 3.21
N PHE A 128 4.74 15.51 2.48
CA PHE A 128 5.36 14.31 3.04
C PHE A 128 6.42 14.63 4.09
N THR A 129 7.25 15.64 3.84
CA THR A 129 8.26 16.11 4.80
C THR A 129 7.60 16.63 6.07
N SER A 130 6.44 17.29 5.97
CA SER A 130 5.68 17.74 7.14
C SER A 130 5.23 16.56 8.01
N LEU A 131 4.65 15.51 7.41
CA LEU A 131 4.23 14.31 8.13
C LEU A 131 5.39 13.64 8.88
N LEU A 132 6.56 13.56 8.25
CA LEU A 132 7.75 12.98 8.85
C LEU A 132 8.30 13.83 10.01
N ASN A 133 8.38 15.14 9.81
CA ASN A 133 8.93 16.07 10.81
C ASN A 133 8.06 16.18 12.07
N HIS A 134 6.75 16.06 11.91
CA HIS A 134 5.84 16.06 13.06
C HIS A 134 5.70 14.68 13.72
N GLY A 135 6.41 13.66 13.22
CA GLY A 135 6.39 12.31 13.79
C GLY A 135 5.05 11.60 13.60
N GLU A 136 4.32 11.95 12.56
CA GLU A 136 2.99 11.40 12.28
C GLU A 136 3.04 10.07 11.52
N LEU A 137 4.14 9.76 10.86
CA LEU A 137 4.35 8.49 10.16
C LEU A 137 5.79 7.98 10.35
N ASP A 138 5.95 6.68 10.24
CA ASP A 138 7.24 6.02 10.11
C ASP A 138 7.61 5.76 8.67
N ILE A 139 6.60 5.61 7.80
CA ILE A 139 6.76 5.31 6.38
C ILE A 139 5.81 6.18 5.58
N ILE A 140 6.33 6.96 4.63
CA ILE A 140 5.49 7.69 3.68
C ILE A 140 5.24 6.86 2.42
N MET A 141 4.02 7.03 1.87
CA MET A 141 3.55 6.25 0.73
C MET A 141 2.97 7.14 -0.39
N PRO A 142 3.78 7.98 -1.07
CA PRO A 142 3.26 8.78 -2.17
C PRO A 142 2.76 7.91 -3.33
N ASP A 143 1.66 8.32 -3.96
CA ASP A 143 1.19 7.75 -5.21
C ASP A 143 1.51 8.70 -6.38
N LEU A 144 2.15 8.20 -7.42
CA LEU A 144 2.57 9.03 -8.57
C LEU A 144 1.42 9.73 -9.30
N LYS A 145 0.21 9.20 -9.18
CA LYS A 145 -0.99 9.83 -9.77
C LYS A 145 -1.43 11.08 -9.02
N TYR A 146 -1.11 11.16 -7.71
CA TYR A 146 -1.61 12.19 -6.80
C TYR A 146 -0.52 13.10 -6.26
N CYS A 147 0.70 12.59 -6.04
CA CYS A 147 1.76 13.32 -5.34
C CYS A 147 2.44 14.45 -6.13
N GLY A 148 2.08 14.66 -7.40
CA GLY A 148 2.72 15.64 -8.28
C GLY A 148 3.71 15.02 -9.28
N GLY A 149 3.80 13.68 -9.31
CA GLY A 149 4.58 12.91 -10.28
C GLY A 149 5.94 12.46 -9.76
N ALA A 150 6.75 11.91 -10.68
CA ALA A 150 7.99 11.21 -10.33
C ALA A 150 9.03 12.09 -9.60
N ALA A 151 9.17 13.36 -9.99
CA ALA A 151 10.14 14.27 -9.36
C ALA A 151 9.79 14.54 -7.89
N GLU A 152 8.52 14.82 -7.60
CA GLU A 152 8.03 15.02 -6.23
C GLU A 152 8.17 13.75 -5.39
N ALA A 153 7.84 12.58 -5.94
CA ALA A 153 7.98 11.32 -5.25
C ALA A 153 9.45 10.98 -4.91
N VAL A 154 10.37 11.23 -5.84
CA VAL A 154 11.82 11.05 -5.58
C VAL A 154 12.29 12.01 -4.50
N ALA A 155 11.91 13.28 -4.55
CA ALA A 155 12.29 14.27 -3.53
C ALA A 155 11.76 13.87 -2.13
N ALA A 156 10.47 13.48 -2.05
CA ALA A 156 9.87 12.98 -0.81
C ALA A 156 10.60 11.74 -0.28
N GLY A 157 10.93 10.79 -1.16
CA GLY A 157 11.66 9.58 -0.78
C GLY A 157 13.07 9.86 -0.26
N GLN A 158 13.80 10.76 -0.92
CA GLN A 158 15.14 11.19 -0.45
C GLN A 158 15.08 11.89 0.90
N SER A 159 14.06 12.74 1.11
CA SER A 159 13.82 13.40 2.39
C SER A 159 13.48 12.38 3.50
N ALA A 160 12.64 11.37 3.22
CA ALA A 160 12.34 10.32 4.17
C ALA A 160 13.59 9.53 4.59
N VAL A 161 14.38 9.07 3.63
CA VAL A 161 15.62 8.32 3.89
C VAL A 161 16.62 9.18 4.68
N ALA A 162 16.77 10.47 4.35
CA ALA A 162 17.64 11.40 5.08
C ALA A 162 17.21 11.58 6.55
N LEU A 163 15.94 11.44 6.86
CA LEU A 163 15.37 11.48 8.21
C LEU A 163 15.38 10.11 8.92
N GLY A 164 15.93 9.07 8.28
CA GLY A 164 15.89 7.70 8.82
C GLY A 164 14.49 7.08 8.83
N LYS A 165 13.60 7.56 8.00
CA LYS A 165 12.22 7.09 7.85
C LYS A 165 12.04 6.23 6.59
N GLY A 166 10.96 5.44 6.55
CA GLY A 166 10.65 4.57 5.43
C GLY A 166 10.02 5.32 4.25
N PHE A 167 10.27 4.79 3.05
CA PHE A 167 9.66 5.23 1.81
C PHE A 167 9.22 4.02 0.99
N SER A 168 7.95 3.96 0.66
CA SER A 168 7.34 2.96 -0.20
C SER A 168 6.35 3.64 -1.13
N ILE A 169 6.29 3.25 -2.39
CA ILE A 169 5.33 3.84 -3.34
C ILE A 169 3.99 3.11 -3.25
N HIS A 170 2.90 3.86 -3.02
CA HIS A 170 1.54 3.37 -3.21
C HIS A 170 1.25 3.18 -4.70
N SER A 171 0.95 1.95 -5.12
CA SER A 171 0.78 1.62 -6.54
C SER A 171 -0.21 0.46 -6.80
N PRO A 172 -1.47 0.57 -6.34
CA PRO A 172 -2.50 -0.44 -6.58
C PRO A 172 -3.13 -0.30 -7.97
N SER A 173 -2.43 0.30 -8.93
CA SER A 173 -2.97 0.70 -10.23
C SER A 173 -2.42 -0.13 -11.38
N GLY A 174 -2.83 0.24 -12.60
CA GLY A 174 -2.46 -0.45 -13.83
C GLY A 174 -0.95 -0.41 -14.15
N PRO A 175 -0.54 -1.05 -15.26
CA PRO A 175 0.86 -1.31 -15.59
C PRO A 175 1.69 -0.04 -15.84
N ILE A 176 1.08 1.05 -16.30
CA ILE A 176 1.79 2.32 -16.50
C ILE A 176 2.21 2.91 -15.15
N SER A 177 1.29 2.90 -14.16
CA SER A 177 1.60 3.35 -12.80
C SER A 177 2.67 2.46 -12.16
N LEU A 178 2.55 1.14 -12.30
CA LEU A 178 3.52 0.19 -11.75
C LEU A 178 4.93 0.42 -12.30
N LEU A 179 5.09 0.54 -13.64
CA LEU A 179 6.40 0.80 -14.25
C LEU A 179 6.98 2.16 -13.83
N SER A 180 6.14 3.20 -13.79
CA SER A 180 6.57 4.53 -13.33
C SER A 180 7.04 4.48 -11.88
N SER A 181 6.27 3.84 -11.02
CA SER A 181 6.58 3.63 -9.60
C SER A 181 7.85 2.80 -9.40
N GLY A 182 8.06 1.79 -10.24
CA GLY A 182 9.29 1.00 -10.25
C GLY A 182 10.54 1.84 -10.55
N HIS A 183 10.47 2.76 -11.52
CA HIS A 183 11.57 3.69 -11.81
C HIS A 183 11.85 4.63 -10.64
N VAL A 184 10.82 5.16 -9.98
CA VAL A 184 11.00 6.01 -8.80
C VAL A 184 11.59 5.22 -7.63
N THR A 185 11.07 4.03 -7.35
CA THR A 185 11.60 3.14 -6.30
C THR A 185 13.09 2.85 -6.54
N ALA A 186 13.47 2.55 -7.79
CA ALA A 186 14.87 2.30 -8.15
C ALA A 186 15.78 3.55 -8.10
N ALA A 187 15.21 4.75 -8.11
CA ALA A 187 15.96 6.02 -8.04
C ALA A 187 16.18 6.52 -6.60
N VAL A 188 15.55 5.91 -5.61
CA VAL A 188 15.69 6.29 -4.20
C VAL A 188 16.44 5.19 -3.46
N ASP A 189 17.71 5.44 -3.14
CA ASP A 189 18.51 4.52 -2.34
C ASP A 189 17.90 4.36 -0.95
N GLY A 190 17.59 3.12 -0.56
CA GLY A 190 16.89 2.82 0.69
C GLY A 190 15.36 2.80 0.59
N ALA A 191 14.81 2.93 -0.61
CA ALA A 191 13.38 2.65 -0.82
C ALA A 191 13.04 1.21 -0.37
N MET A 192 11.85 1.05 0.18
CA MET A 192 11.34 -0.23 0.69
C MET A 192 10.69 -1.05 -0.45
N PHE A 193 9.52 -1.57 -0.19
CA PHE A 193 8.77 -2.38 -1.14
C PHE A 193 8.04 -1.49 -2.16
N LEU A 194 7.83 -2.02 -3.37
CA LEU A 194 6.93 -1.43 -4.35
C LEU A 194 5.62 -2.21 -4.32
N GLU A 195 4.52 -1.51 -4.11
CA GLU A 195 3.20 -2.12 -4.16
C GLU A 195 2.84 -2.55 -5.59
N HIS A 196 2.27 -3.74 -5.71
CA HIS A 196 1.76 -4.29 -6.95
C HIS A 196 0.41 -4.98 -6.71
N ALA A 197 -0.66 -4.43 -7.27
CA ALA A 197 -1.96 -5.09 -7.29
C ALA A 197 -1.94 -6.23 -8.32
N ILE A 198 -2.15 -7.46 -7.85
CA ILE A 198 -2.15 -8.67 -8.67
C ILE A 198 -3.58 -9.19 -8.88
N ASP A 199 -3.78 -9.86 -10.02
CA ASP A 199 -5.02 -10.58 -10.36
C ASP A 199 -6.30 -9.68 -10.40
N GLU A 200 -6.13 -8.38 -10.73
CA GLU A 200 -7.24 -7.44 -10.84
C GLU A 200 -8.12 -7.74 -12.05
N VAL A 201 -7.50 -7.92 -13.22
CA VAL A 201 -8.18 -8.23 -14.48
C VAL A 201 -7.31 -9.13 -15.37
N ASP A 202 -7.93 -10.07 -16.05
CA ASP A 202 -7.21 -11.07 -16.88
C ASP A 202 -6.48 -10.44 -18.08
N TRP A 203 -7.00 -9.31 -18.60
CA TRP A 203 -6.44 -8.59 -19.75
C TRP A 203 -5.34 -7.59 -19.38
N ARG A 204 -4.94 -7.46 -18.11
CA ARG A 204 -3.86 -6.56 -17.68
C ARG A 204 -2.58 -6.69 -18.50
N PRO A 205 -2.08 -7.89 -18.82
CA PRO A 205 -0.84 -8.06 -19.61
C PRO A 205 -0.92 -7.53 -21.05
N GLU A 206 -2.14 -7.25 -21.54
CA GLU A 206 -2.36 -6.79 -22.91
C GLU A 206 -2.41 -5.24 -22.99
N ILE A 207 -2.48 -4.53 -21.85
CA ILE A 207 -2.63 -3.06 -21.80
C ILE A 207 -1.40 -2.35 -22.40
N ILE A 208 -0.21 -2.88 -22.15
CA ILE A 208 1.06 -2.33 -22.63
C ILE A 208 1.89 -3.42 -23.34
N GLN A 209 2.75 -3.01 -24.27
CA GLN A 209 3.62 -3.89 -25.01
C GLN A 209 5.07 -3.35 -25.05
N PRO A 210 6.05 -4.14 -24.58
CA PRO A 210 5.90 -5.41 -23.86
C PRO A 210 5.17 -5.22 -22.53
N ALA A 211 4.50 -6.28 -22.03
CA ALA A 211 3.91 -6.29 -20.71
C ALA A 211 4.96 -6.12 -19.61
N GLU A 212 4.53 -5.66 -18.44
CA GLU A 212 5.37 -5.68 -17.26
C GLU A 212 5.80 -7.11 -16.90
N GLN A 213 7.04 -7.24 -16.50
CA GLN A 213 7.62 -8.53 -16.12
C GLN A 213 7.86 -8.56 -14.62
N VAL A 214 7.19 -9.47 -13.93
CA VAL A 214 7.40 -9.74 -12.50
C VAL A 214 7.83 -11.17 -12.33
N GLU A 215 9.05 -11.36 -11.84
CA GLU A 215 9.65 -12.68 -11.63
C GLU A 215 10.08 -12.84 -10.18
N ASN A 216 9.65 -13.92 -9.55
CA ASN A 216 9.97 -14.20 -8.14
C ASN A 216 9.68 -13.00 -7.20
N GLY A 217 8.52 -12.36 -7.39
CA GLY A 217 8.12 -11.19 -6.59
C GLY A 217 8.90 -9.90 -6.89
N GLN A 218 9.67 -9.83 -7.98
CA GLN A 218 10.46 -8.67 -8.37
C GLN A 218 10.02 -8.13 -9.73
N LEU A 219 9.77 -6.81 -9.80
CA LEU A 219 9.50 -6.11 -11.04
C LEU A 219 10.81 -5.87 -11.79
N LEU A 220 10.88 -6.33 -13.04
CA LEU A 220 12.03 -6.11 -13.91
C LEU A 220 11.88 -4.76 -14.63
N ILE A 221 12.80 -3.85 -14.37
CA ILE A 221 12.87 -2.54 -15.03
C ILE A 221 13.76 -2.67 -16.27
N ASN A 222 13.16 -2.50 -17.46
CA ASN A 222 13.95 -2.50 -18.67
C ASN A 222 14.66 -1.16 -18.91
N ARG A 223 15.73 -1.15 -19.71
CA ARG A 223 16.57 0.04 -19.95
C ARG A 223 16.22 0.77 -21.27
N THR A 224 15.10 0.47 -21.89
CA THR A 224 14.68 1.21 -23.08
C THR A 224 14.12 2.61 -22.70
N PRO A 225 14.15 3.58 -23.63
CA PRO A 225 13.66 4.92 -23.35
C PRO A 225 12.20 4.95 -22.87
N GLY A 226 11.88 5.90 -21.98
CA GLY A 226 10.57 6.03 -21.35
C GLY A 226 10.33 4.90 -20.34
N LEU A 227 9.12 4.38 -20.30
CA LEU A 227 8.75 3.25 -19.45
C LEU A 227 9.16 1.88 -20.05
N GLY A 228 9.75 1.88 -21.25
CA GLY A 228 10.12 0.67 -21.95
C GLY A 228 8.96 -0.10 -22.58
N SER A 229 7.77 0.44 -22.55
CA SER A 229 6.54 -0.15 -23.08
C SER A 229 5.68 0.89 -23.78
N ARG A 230 4.78 0.45 -24.66
CA ARG A 230 3.81 1.29 -25.36
C ARG A 230 2.40 0.86 -25.03
N LEU A 231 1.50 1.82 -24.89
CA LEU A 231 0.08 1.56 -24.66
C LEU A 231 -0.54 0.86 -25.89
N ASN A 232 -1.31 -0.18 -25.64
CA ASN A 232 -2.16 -0.84 -26.62
C ASN A 232 -3.45 -0.04 -26.82
N LEU A 233 -3.42 0.90 -27.74
CA LEU A 233 -4.54 1.85 -27.97
C LEU A 233 -5.82 1.15 -28.41
N ASP A 234 -5.73 0.06 -29.18
CA ASP A 234 -6.90 -0.68 -29.64
C ASP A 234 -7.64 -1.33 -28.45
N LEU A 235 -6.87 -1.95 -27.55
CA LEU A 235 -7.45 -2.52 -26.32
C LEU A 235 -8.05 -1.44 -25.43
N VAL A 236 -7.34 -0.36 -25.16
CA VAL A 236 -7.81 0.73 -24.30
C VAL A 236 -9.09 1.33 -24.87
N SER A 237 -9.16 1.55 -26.19
CA SER A 237 -10.36 2.04 -26.88
C SER A 237 -11.55 1.08 -26.77
N SER A 238 -11.29 -0.22 -26.63
CA SER A 238 -12.35 -1.23 -26.52
C SER A 238 -12.86 -1.47 -25.10
N LYS A 239 -12.07 -1.06 -24.08
CA LYS A 239 -12.33 -1.42 -22.67
C LYS A 239 -12.84 -0.27 -21.80
N GLY A 240 -12.80 0.95 -22.26
CA GLY A 240 -13.21 2.07 -21.42
C GLY A 240 -13.43 3.38 -22.18
N ASP A 241 -14.00 4.33 -21.46
CA ASP A 241 -14.06 5.71 -21.91
C ASP A 241 -12.66 6.33 -21.83
N HIS A 242 -12.23 6.96 -22.89
CA HIS A 242 -10.94 7.62 -22.94
C HIS A 242 -11.09 8.99 -23.62
N LEU A 243 -10.32 9.94 -23.12
CA LEU A 243 -10.16 11.24 -23.72
C LEU A 243 -8.85 11.24 -24.52
N ILE A 244 -8.94 11.40 -25.84
CA ILE A 244 -7.78 11.68 -26.68
C ILE A 244 -7.67 13.21 -26.76
N ILE A 245 -6.61 13.74 -26.19
CA ILE A 245 -6.29 15.17 -26.24
C ILE A 245 -5.25 15.38 -27.35
#